data_f36ff4ca3635596e2581e5f64ec9020c
#
_entry.id   f36ff4ca3635596e2581e5f64ec9020c
#
_cell.length_a   1.000
_cell.length_b   1.000
_cell.length_c   1.000
_cell.angle_alpha   90.00
_cell.angle_beta   90.00
_cell.angle_gamma   90.00
#
_symmetry.space_group_name_H-M   'P 1'
#
loop_
_entity.id
_entity.type
_entity.pdbx_description
1 polymer ?
#
loop_
_entity_poly.entity_id
_entity_poly.type
_entity_poly.pdbx_seq_one_letter_code
_entity_poly.pdbx_strand_id
1 'polypeptide(L)'
;MERISSSSDPRPVATDAPAAFPPDLLWQAVAEMGQALGTASRLHLLAILASGPRTVGELAEITGQAVPAASAQLQVLKRAGLLAGDRHGRQVRYRHASPQVTRLVAMLRETAESRLPSVREVVEDVLRDPGTLSSLGIDELESALAAGLVVLLDVRSEGEFVAGHLPGAINLPSHAMAERLEELRERLGPGQAVVAYCRGPYCVTAVNAVDLLRRHGFEAARLSFGLDAWRAAGRPVVRPDAGTEHSREISA
;
A
#
# COMPACT_ATOMS: atom_id res chain seq x y z
N MET A 1 18.62 -71.12 55.16
CA MET A 1 17.82 -71.24 53.89
C MET A 1 16.88 -70.05 53.87
N GLU A 2 17.37 -68.92 53.45
CA GLU A 2 16.63 -67.63 53.36
C GLU A 2 16.37 -67.25 51.92
N ARG A 3 15.11 -67.05 51.61
CA ARG A 3 14.67 -66.58 50.31
C ARG A 3 14.69 -65.04 50.33
N ILE A 4 15.55 -64.46 49.50
CA ILE A 4 15.49 -63.05 49.18
C ILE A 4 14.59 -62.87 47.95
N SER A 5 13.41 -62.33 48.18
CA SER A 5 12.49 -61.90 47.13
C SER A 5 12.69 -60.40 46.95
N SER A 6 13.37 -59.99 45.89
CA SER A 6 13.45 -58.60 45.44
C SER A 6 12.49 -58.38 44.30
N SER A 7 11.33 -57.86 44.61
CA SER A 7 10.40 -57.31 43.66
C SER A 7 10.72 -55.82 43.46
N SER A 8 11.39 -55.50 42.38
CA SER A 8 11.56 -54.11 41.93
C SER A 8 10.52 -53.87 40.82
N ASP A 9 9.43 -53.26 41.22
CA ASP A 9 8.39 -52.77 40.32
C ASP A 9 8.89 -51.48 39.65
N PRO A 10 9.03 -51.39 38.33
CA PRO A 10 9.42 -50.15 37.66
C PRO A 10 8.23 -49.21 37.65
N ARG A 11 8.34 -48.12 38.37
CA ARG A 11 7.37 -47.01 38.26
C ARG A 11 7.31 -46.53 36.82
N PRO A 12 6.12 -46.31 36.25
CA PRO A 12 6.01 -45.74 34.94
C PRO A 12 6.54 -44.29 34.96
N VAL A 13 7.56 -44.03 34.14
CA VAL A 13 8.02 -42.68 33.84
C VAL A 13 6.89 -42.01 33.09
N ALA A 14 6.25 -41.04 33.75
CA ALA A 14 5.31 -40.16 33.09
C ALA A 14 6.08 -39.38 31.98
N THR A 15 5.94 -39.79 30.77
CA THR A 15 6.31 -38.99 29.60
C THR A 15 5.31 -37.84 29.50
N ASP A 16 5.67 -36.67 30.04
CA ASP A 16 5.00 -35.42 29.71
C ASP A 16 5.18 -35.15 28.23
N ALA A 17 4.32 -35.77 27.41
CA ALA A 17 4.11 -35.35 26.04
C ALA A 17 3.55 -33.93 26.11
N PRO A 18 4.11 -32.94 25.36
CA PRO A 18 3.56 -31.60 25.35
C PRO A 18 2.09 -31.70 24.95
N ALA A 19 1.21 -31.07 25.76
CA ALA A 19 -0.23 -31.08 25.52
C ALA A 19 -0.48 -30.71 24.05
N ALA A 20 -1.09 -31.62 23.31
CA ALA A 20 -1.39 -31.39 21.89
C ALA A 20 -2.18 -30.09 21.78
N PHE A 21 -1.68 -29.15 21.00
CA PHE A 21 -2.35 -27.87 20.77
C PHE A 21 -3.75 -28.15 20.21
N PRO A 22 -4.85 -27.69 20.87
CA PRO A 22 -6.19 -28.02 20.41
C PRO A 22 -6.41 -27.40 19.02
N PRO A 23 -6.70 -28.21 17.98
CA PRO A 23 -6.88 -27.71 16.61
C PRO A 23 -7.93 -26.60 16.52
N ASP A 24 -8.98 -26.69 17.32
CA ASP A 24 -10.09 -25.74 17.36
C ASP A 24 -9.66 -24.33 17.79
N LEU A 25 -8.70 -24.22 18.69
CA LEU A 25 -8.20 -22.92 19.17
C LEU A 25 -7.47 -22.16 18.05
N LEU A 26 -6.70 -22.85 17.22
CA LEU A 26 -6.04 -22.26 16.06
C LEU A 26 -7.07 -21.70 15.07
N TRP A 27 -8.07 -22.51 14.72
CA TRP A 27 -9.10 -22.09 13.76
C TRP A 27 -10.00 -20.98 14.28
N GLN A 28 -10.24 -20.92 15.60
CA GLN A 28 -10.93 -19.80 16.23
C GLN A 28 -10.13 -18.51 16.07
N ALA A 29 -8.82 -18.52 16.35
CA ALA A 29 -7.95 -17.36 16.14
C ALA A 29 -7.89 -16.91 14.68
N VAL A 30 -7.84 -17.87 13.74
CA VAL A 30 -7.91 -17.58 12.29
C VAL A 30 -9.25 -16.95 11.92
N ALA A 31 -10.36 -17.43 12.48
CA ALA A 31 -11.69 -16.89 12.24
C ALA A 31 -11.84 -15.45 12.79
N GLU A 32 -11.31 -15.16 13.97
CA GLU A 32 -11.28 -13.80 14.53
C GLU A 32 -10.50 -12.83 13.63
N MET A 33 -9.35 -13.26 13.12
CA MET A 33 -8.58 -12.48 12.14
C MET A 33 -9.37 -12.29 10.84
N GLY A 34 -10.06 -13.31 10.35
CA GLY A 34 -10.95 -13.24 9.19
C GLY A 34 -12.09 -12.24 9.39
N GLN A 35 -12.72 -12.22 10.56
CA GLN A 35 -13.75 -11.24 10.91
C GLN A 35 -13.19 -9.80 10.91
N ALA A 36 -11.96 -9.63 11.40
CA ALA A 36 -11.30 -8.32 11.36
C ALA A 36 -11.01 -7.85 9.91
N LEU A 37 -10.82 -8.75 8.96
CA LEU A 37 -10.66 -8.43 7.53
C LEU A 37 -11.99 -8.22 6.80
N GLY A 38 -13.11 -8.67 7.33
CA GLY A 38 -14.42 -8.81 6.65
C GLY A 38 -15.13 -7.49 6.29
N THR A 39 -14.47 -6.34 6.22
CA THR A 39 -15.08 -5.09 5.70
C THR A 39 -14.15 -4.38 4.73
N ALA A 40 -14.75 -3.82 3.66
CA ALA A 40 -14.01 -3.07 2.64
C ALA A 40 -13.21 -1.91 3.24
N SER A 41 -13.77 -1.20 4.23
CA SER A 41 -13.11 -0.08 4.91
C SER A 41 -11.80 -0.51 5.59
N ARG A 42 -11.79 -1.65 6.29
CA ARG A 42 -10.59 -2.16 6.96
C ARG A 42 -9.55 -2.69 5.97
N LEU A 43 -9.99 -3.37 4.92
CA LEU A 43 -9.09 -3.81 3.84
C LEU A 43 -8.45 -2.62 3.13
N HIS A 44 -9.19 -1.53 2.91
CA HIS A 44 -8.66 -0.31 2.31
C HIS A 44 -7.58 0.34 3.21
N LEU A 45 -7.83 0.44 4.52
CA LEU A 45 -6.82 0.93 5.48
C LEU A 45 -5.55 0.08 5.45
N LEU A 46 -5.69 -1.24 5.42
CA LEU A 46 -4.54 -2.15 5.29
C LEU A 46 -3.81 -1.94 3.96
N ALA A 47 -4.53 -1.81 2.85
CA ALA A 47 -3.90 -1.57 1.55
C ALA A 47 -3.07 -0.28 1.52
N ILE A 48 -3.56 0.80 2.15
CA ILE A 48 -2.80 2.06 2.27
C ILE A 48 -1.55 1.89 3.12
N LEU A 49 -1.65 1.15 4.23
CA LEU A 49 -0.54 0.90 5.15
C LEU A 49 0.55 -0.01 4.56
N ALA A 50 0.30 -0.70 3.46
CA ALA A 50 1.33 -1.41 2.70
C ALA A 50 2.44 -0.47 2.20
N SER A 51 2.10 0.79 1.88
CA SER A 51 3.07 1.82 1.43
C SER A 51 3.86 2.46 2.57
N GLY A 52 3.58 2.11 3.82
CA GLY A 52 4.32 2.60 4.99
C GLY A 52 3.44 3.12 6.13
N PRO A 53 4.07 3.47 7.27
CA PRO A 53 3.37 3.92 8.48
C PRO A 53 2.61 5.23 8.27
N ARG A 54 1.38 5.33 8.86
CA ARG A 54 0.50 6.51 8.80
C ARG A 54 -0.14 6.80 10.15
N THR A 55 -0.46 8.06 10.39
CA THR A 55 -1.32 8.48 11.50
C THR A 55 -2.80 8.23 11.19
N VAL A 56 -3.66 8.27 12.21
CA VAL A 56 -5.11 8.16 11.99
C VAL A 56 -5.66 9.32 11.15
N GLY A 57 -5.10 10.53 11.31
CA GLY A 57 -5.50 11.70 10.53
C GLY A 57 -5.21 11.51 9.04
N GLU A 58 -3.99 11.12 8.68
CA GLU A 58 -3.61 10.83 7.30
C GLU A 58 -4.48 9.72 6.67
N LEU A 59 -4.79 8.66 7.44
CA LEU A 59 -5.64 7.57 6.97
C LEU A 59 -7.09 8.01 6.76
N ALA A 60 -7.63 8.84 7.66
CA ALA A 60 -8.97 9.40 7.57
C ALA A 60 -9.11 10.29 6.31
N GLU A 61 -8.13 11.16 6.07
CA GLU A 61 -8.06 12.03 4.89
C GLU A 61 -8.00 11.20 3.60
N ILE A 62 -7.06 10.25 3.50
CA ILE A 62 -6.91 9.40 2.31
C ILE A 62 -8.19 8.59 1.99
N THR A 63 -8.90 8.12 3.02
CA THR A 63 -10.10 7.27 2.86
C THR A 63 -11.40 8.06 2.80
N GLY A 64 -11.37 9.38 3.03
CA GLY A 64 -12.56 10.22 3.13
C GLY A 64 -13.44 9.89 4.36
N GLN A 65 -12.88 9.25 5.39
CA GLN A 65 -13.60 8.86 6.59
C GLN A 65 -13.44 9.91 7.70
N ALA A 66 -14.42 10.00 8.59
CA ALA A 66 -14.26 10.76 9.82
C ALA A 66 -13.17 10.11 10.71
N VAL A 67 -12.32 10.92 11.35
CA VAL A 67 -11.23 10.45 12.22
C VAL A 67 -11.68 9.44 13.29
N PRO A 68 -12.84 9.64 13.99
CA PRO A 68 -13.32 8.64 14.94
C PRO A 68 -13.65 7.29 14.30
N ALA A 69 -14.20 7.28 13.09
CA ALA A 69 -14.52 6.05 12.36
C ALA A 69 -13.24 5.30 11.94
N ALA A 70 -12.29 6.01 11.34
CA ALA A 70 -10.98 5.44 11.00
C ALA A 70 -10.27 4.88 12.26
N SER A 71 -10.30 5.62 13.36
CA SER A 71 -9.72 5.17 14.64
C SER A 71 -10.35 3.87 15.15
N ALA A 72 -11.68 3.76 15.11
CA ALA A 72 -12.39 2.54 15.51
C ALA A 72 -11.97 1.34 14.67
N GLN A 73 -11.88 1.50 13.33
CA GLN A 73 -11.42 0.44 12.43
C GLN A 73 -9.97 0.01 12.72
N LEU A 74 -9.07 0.98 12.95
CA LEU A 74 -7.67 0.70 13.29
C LEU A 74 -7.54 -0.06 14.61
N GLN A 75 -8.38 0.23 15.61
CA GLN A 75 -8.39 -0.51 16.88
C GLN A 75 -8.86 -1.96 16.69
N VAL A 76 -9.83 -2.23 15.81
CA VAL A 76 -10.24 -3.59 15.47
C VAL A 76 -9.07 -4.36 14.84
N LEU A 77 -8.42 -3.78 13.83
CA LEU A 77 -7.27 -4.39 13.16
C LEU A 77 -6.09 -4.61 14.10
N LYS A 78 -5.84 -3.66 15.01
CA LYS A 78 -4.77 -3.78 16.02
C LYS A 78 -5.05 -4.91 17.00
N ARG A 79 -6.29 -5.04 17.51
CA ARG A 79 -6.68 -6.14 18.42
C ARG A 79 -6.56 -7.50 17.76
N ALA A 80 -6.84 -7.59 16.46
CA ALA A 80 -6.66 -8.81 15.67
C ALA A 80 -5.19 -9.11 15.31
N GLY A 81 -4.23 -8.33 15.80
CA GLY A 81 -2.80 -8.53 15.53
C GLY A 81 -2.36 -8.16 14.11
N LEU A 82 -3.22 -7.51 13.32
CA LEU A 82 -2.92 -7.10 11.94
C LEU A 82 -2.14 -5.79 11.87
N LEU A 83 -2.27 -4.92 12.87
CA LEU A 83 -1.56 -3.65 12.94
C LEU A 83 -0.73 -3.52 14.22
N ALA A 84 0.40 -2.86 14.10
CA ALA A 84 1.15 -2.27 15.19
C ALA A 84 1.01 -0.75 15.15
N GLY A 85 1.16 -0.12 16.32
CA GLY A 85 1.14 1.34 16.43
C GLY A 85 2.32 1.81 17.24
N ASP A 86 3.17 2.63 16.64
CA ASP A 86 4.36 3.20 17.26
C ASP A 86 4.06 4.65 17.68
N ARG A 87 4.38 4.99 18.93
CA ARG A 87 4.10 6.31 19.49
C ARG A 87 5.23 7.28 19.14
N HIS A 88 4.88 8.36 18.46
CA HIS A 88 5.79 9.47 18.13
C HIS A 88 5.24 10.76 18.75
N GLY A 89 5.74 11.13 19.92
CA GLY A 89 5.22 12.25 20.67
C GLY A 89 3.74 12.10 21.04
N ARG A 90 2.89 13.01 20.56
CA ARG A 90 1.43 12.98 20.77
C ARG A 90 0.68 12.13 19.74
N GLN A 91 1.34 11.67 18.69
CA GLN A 91 0.72 10.92 17.60
C GLN A 91 1.06 9.43 17.66
N VAL A 92 0.17 8.61 17.14
CA VAL A 92 0.40 7.18 16.91
C VAL A 92 0.45 6.96 15.41
N ARG A 93 1.55 6.36 14.92
CA ARG A 93 1.69 5.90 13.56
C ARG A 93 1.39 4.41 13.49
N TYR A 94 0.42 4.06 12.68
CA TYR A 94 0.03 2.66 12.44
C TYR A 94 0.82 2.09 11.27
N ARG A 95 1.18 0.82 11.38
CA ARG A 95 1.82 0.02 10.31
C ARG A 95 1.33 -1.41 10.36
N HIS A 96 1.58 -2.18 9.33
CA HIS A 96 1.40 -3.63 9.39
C HIS A 96 2.21 -4.21 10.55
N ALA A 97 1.63 -5.15 11.28
CA ALA A 97 2.30 -5.80 12.40
C ALA A 97 3.53 -6.61 11.95
N SER A 98 3.49 -7.14 10.73
CA SER A 98 4.58 -7.90 10.14
C SER A 98 4.51 -7.92 8.61
N PRO A 99 5.61 -8.32 7.91
CA PRO A 99 5.58 -8.53 6.46
C PRO A 99 4.57 -9.59 6.00
N GLN A 100 4.20 -10.53 6.86
CA GLN A 100 3.18 -11.54 6.58
C GLN A 100 1.81 -10.90 6.37
N VAL A 101 1.47 -9.85 7.14
CA VAL A 101 0.21 -9.12 6.97
C VAL A 101 0.18 -8.44 5.60
N THR A 102 1.28 -7.84 5.16
CA THR A 102 1.39 -7.23 3.83
C THR A 102 1.13 -8.27 2.73
N ARG A 103 1.75 -9.45 2.85
CA ARG A 103 1.53 -10.56 1.90
C ARG A 103 0.09 -11.09 1.92
N LEU A 104 -0.50 -11.21 3.11
CA LEU A 104 -1.88 -11.66 3.26
C LEU A 104 -2.85 -10.73 2.53
N VAL A 105 -2.72 -9.42 2.71
CA VAL A 105 -3.58 -8.42 2.05
C VAL A 105 -3.39 -8.45 0.53
N ALA A 106 -2.15 -8.57 0.05
CA ALA A 106 -1.85 -8.71 -1.37
C ALA A 106 -2.50 -9.97 -1.95
N MET A 107 -2.34 -11.12 -1.29
CA MET A 107 -2.90 -12.40 -1.73
C MET A 107 -4.44 -12.39 -1.74
N LEU A 108 -5.09 -11.78 -0.75
CA LEU A 108 -6.55 -11.62 -0.74
C LEU A 108 -7.03 -10.81 -1.95
N ARG A 109 -6.33 -9.71 -2.26
CA ARG A 109 -6.62 -8.87 -3.42
C ARG A 109 -6.46 -9.68 -4.72
N GLU A 110 -5.30 -10.30 -4.94
CA GLU A 110 -5.00 -11.11 -6.13
C GLU A 110 -6.01 -12.25 -6.31
N THR A 111 -6.43 -12.88 -5.21
CA THR A 111 -7.45 -13.92 -5.24
C THR A 111 -8.80 -13.36 -5.67
N ALA A 112 -9.21 -12.20 -5.14
CA ALA A 112 -10.47 -11.55 -5.54
C ALA A 112 -10.45 -11.17 -7.02
N GLU A 113 -9.36 -10.59 -7.50
CA GLU A 113 -9.16 -10.21 -8.91
C GLU A 113 -9.24 -11.42 -9.86
N SER A 114 -8.61 -12.53 -9.48
CA SER A 114 -8.58 -13.73 -10.32
C SER A 114 -9.87 -14.55 -10.30
N ARG A 115 -10.67 -14.46 -9.23
CA ARG A 115 -11.82 -15.35 -8.99
C ARG A 115 -13.18 -14.69 -9.13
N LEU A 116 -13.27 -13.37 -9.01
CA LEU A 116 -14.53 -12.65 -9.08
C LEU A 116 -14.66 -11.94 -10.43
N PRO A 117 -15.50 -12.46 -11.38
CA PRO A 117 -15.68 -11.86 -12.70
C PRO A 117 -16.08 -10.39 -12.66
N SER A 118 -16.95 -10.00 -11.71
CA SER A 118 -17.37 -8.61 -11.52
C SER A 118 -16.23 -7.67 -11.14
N VAL A 119 -15.27 -8.16 -10.36
CA VAL A 119 -14.05 -7.40 -10.03
C VAL A 119 -13.15 -7.29 -11.25
N ARG A 120 -13.01 -8.39 -11.99
CA ARG A 120 -12.21 -8.43 -13.20
C ARG A 120 -12.75 -7.49 -14.28
N GLU A 121 -14.04 -7.47 -14.52
CA GLU A 121 -14.68 -6.53 -15.47
C GLU A 121 -14.44 -5.07 -15.07
N VAL A 122 -14.70 -4.70 -13.80
CA VAL A 122 -14.45 -3.34 -13.31
C VAL A 122 -12.97 -2.99 -13.38
N VAL A 123 -12.09 -3.92 -13.03
CA VAL A 123 -10.64 -3.74 -13.14
C VAL A 123 -10.23 -3.57 -14.60
N GLU A 124 -10.73 -4.40 -15.49
CA GLU A 124 -10.45 -4.28 -16.93
C GLU A 124 -11.00 -2.97 -17.49
N ASP A 125 -12.19 -2.54 -17.13
CA ASP A 125 -12.79 -1.28 -17.58
C ASP A 125 -12.04 -0.05 -17.03
N VAL A 126 -11.68 -0.07 -15.75
CA VAL A 126 -10.90 1.00 -15.11
C VAL A 126 -9.44 0.98 -15.58
N LEU A 127 -8.89 -0.20 -15.92
CA LEU A 127 -7.52 -0.36 -16.39
C LEU A 127 -7.41 -0.32 -17.93
N ARG A 128 -8.47 -0.60 -18.68
CA ARG A 128 -8.54 -0.31 -20.10
C ARG A 128 -8.60 1.19 -20.30
N ASP A 129 -7.43 1.74 -20.38
CA ASP A 129 -7.29 3.11 -20.83
C ASP A 129 -7.51 3.13 -22.36
N PRO A 130 -8.59 3.74 -22.88
CA PRO A 130 -8.80 3.84 -24.32
C PRO A 130 -7.81 4.78 -25.01
N GLY A 131 -6.88 5.36 -24.28
CA GLY A 131 -5.87 6.26 -24.81
C GLY A 131 -4.53 5.57 -25.08
N THR A 132 -3.86 6.04 -26.05
CA THR A 132 -2.68 5.56 -26.78
C THR A 132 -1.40 5.25 -25.98
N LEU A 133 -1.38 5.48 -24.68
CA LEU A 133 -0.30 5.03 -23.79
C LEU A 133 -0.86 3.88 -22.93
N SER A 134 -0.71 2.67 -23.42
CA SER A 134 -0.89 1.46 -22.63
C SER A 134 -0.05 1.55 -21.35
N SER A 135 -0.47 0.88 -20.27
CA SER A 135 0.28 0.84 -19.02
C SER A 135 1.75 0.50 -19.29
N LEU A 136 2.63 1.47 -19.09
CA LEU A 136 4.08 1.26 -19.23
C LEU A 136 4.56 0.29 -18.14
N GLY A 137 5.37 -0.68 -18.51
CA GLY A 137 6.13 -1.52 -17.59
C GLY A 137 7.27 -0.74 -16.92
N ILE A 138 7.93 -1.35 -15.96
CA ILE A 138 9.04 -0.70 -15.21
C ILE A 138 10.19 -0.33 -16.15
N ASP A 139 10.62 -1.27 -17.00
CA ASP A 139 11.74 -1.06 -17.92
C ASP A 139 11.40 -0.05 -19.03
N GLU A 140 10.16 -0.07 -19.50
CA GLU A 140 9.64 0.89 -20.46
C GLU A 140 9.58 2.31 -19.88
N LEU A 141 9.15 2.44 -18.62
CA LEU A 141 9.16 3.71 -17.91
C LEU A 141 10.59 4.27 -17.78
N GLU A 142 11.54 3.44 -17.34
CA GLU A 142 12.95 3.87 -17.21
C GLU A 142 13.50 4.36 -18.56
N SER A 143 13.21 3.64 -19.64
CA SER A 143 13.62 4.01 -20.99
C SER A 143 13.00 5.33 -21.44
N ALA A 144 11.70 5.54 -21.19
CA ALA A 144 10.99 6.76 -21.53
C ALA A 144 11.47 7.99 -20.72
N LEU A 145 11.77 7.79 -19.42
CA LEU A 145 12.34 8.83 -18.56
C LEU A 145 13.75 9.22 -19.02
N ALA A 146 14.61 8.24 -19.31
CA ALA A 146 15.96 8.47 -19.79
C ALA A 146 15.99 9.20 -21.15
N ALA A 147 15.01 8.92 -22.01
CA ALA A 147 14.84 9.59 -23.29
C ALA A 147 14.18 10.98 -23.19
N GLY A 148 13.72 11.40 -22.01
CA GLY A 148 13.01 12.66 -21.81
C GLY A 148 11.64 12.74 -22.50
N LEU A 149 11.03 11.59 -22.81
CA LEU A 149 9.74 11.51 -23.49
C LEU A 149 8.55 11.72 -22.56
N VAL A 150 8.74 11.47 -21.27
CA VAL A 150 7.68 11.54 -20.27
C VAL A 150 8.12 12.34 -19.04
N VAL A 151 7.13 12.97 -18.40
CA VAL A 151 7.25 13.54 -17.05
C VAL A 151 6.48 12.65 -16.09
N LEU A 152 7.14 12.20 -15.04
CA LEU A 152 6.55 11.32 -14.04
C LEU A 152 5.88 12.13 -12.94
N LEU A 153 4.61 11.86 -12.68
CA LEU A 153 3.77 12.60 -11.74
C LEU A 153 3.33 11.73 -10.58
N ASP A 154 3.74 12.05 -9.36
CA ASP A 154 3.24 11.43 -8.14
C ASP A 154 2.00 12.19 -7.64
N VAL A 155 0.83 11.55 -7.72
CA VAL A 155 -0.45 12.15 -7.32
C VAL A 155 -0.84 11.86 -5.87
N ARG A 156 0.06 11.27 -5.09
CA ARG A 156 -0.12 11.02 -3.66
C ARG A 156 0.08 12.31 -2.86
N SER A 157 -0.26 12.27 -1.58
CA SER A 157 -0.01 13.39 -0.67
C SER A 157 1.49 13.71 -0.57
N GLU A 158 1.81 14.97 -0.25
CA GLU A 158 3.20 15.43 -0.06
C GLU A 158 3.94 14.58 0.98
N GLY A 159 3.29 14.26 2.10
CA GLY A 159 3.88 13.39 3.13
C GLY A 159 4.25 11.99 2.63
N GLU A 160 3.49 11.42 1.69
CA GLU A 160 3.83 10.15 1.05
C GLU A 160 4.97 10.28 0.05
N PHE A 161 5.00 11.37 -0.69
CA PHE A 161 6.09 11.68 -1.61
C PHE A 161 7.43 11.82 -0.87
N VAL A 162 7.45 12.61 0.20
CA VAL A 162 8.64 12.80 1.06
C VAL A 162 9.08 11.48 1.71
N ALA A 163 8.15 10.62 2.12
CA ALA A 163 8.48 9.29 2.68
C ALA A 163 9.13 8.34 1.66
N GLY A 164 9.03 8.65 0.36
CA GLY A 164 9.67 7.94 -0.73
C GLY A 164 8.86 7.98 -2.01
N HIS A 165 9.56 8.24 -3.13
CA HIS A 165 8.96 8.36 -4.47
C HIS A 165 9.87 7.76 -5.55
N LEU A 166 9.34 7.60 -6.76
CA LEU A 166 10.11 7.15 -7.91
C LEU A 166 11.09 8.25 -8.35
N PRO A 167 12.31 7.89 -8.79
CA PRO A 167 13.29 8.87 -9.26
C PRO A 167 12.75 9.78 -10.37
N GLY A 168 13.00 11.08 -10.25
CA GLY A 168 12.57 12.08 -11.23
C GLY A 168 11.07 12.45 -11.18
N ALA A 169 10.31 11.91 -10.23
CA ALA A 169 8.90 12.24 -10.10
C ALA A 169 8.69 13.65 -9.53
N ILE A 170 7.71 14.36 -10.10
CA ILE A 170 7.17 15.62 -9.57
C ILE A 170 5.97 15.28 -8.69
N ASN A 171 5.86 15.88 -7.51
CA ASN A 171 4.68 15.72 -6.69
C ASN A 171 3.61 16.76 -7.03
N LEU A 172 2.45 16.26 -7.42
CA LEU A 172 1.26 17.07 -7.61
C LEU A 172 0.06 16.31 -7.04
N PRO A 173 -0.24 16.51 -5.75
CA PRO A 173 -1.35 15.83 -5.10
C PRO A 173 -2.67 16.07 -5.85
N SER A 174 -3.48 15.02 -5.97
CA SER A 174 -4.72 15.06 -6.76
C SER A 174 -5.70 16.16 -6.36
N HIS A 175 -5.74 16.53 -5.07
CA HIS A 175 -6.60 17.60 -4.58
C HIS A 175 -6.16 19.00 -5.02
N ALA A 176 -4.85 19.21 -5.26
CA ALA A 176 -4.29 20.49 -5.71
C ALA A 176 -4.10 20.54 -7.25
N MET A 177 -4.38 19.45 -7.94
CA MET A 177 -4.03 19.32 -9.37
C MET A 177 -4.75 20.34 -10.25
N ALA A 178 -6.07 20.56 -10.01
CA ALA A 178 -6.86 21.49 -10.84
C ALA A 178 -6.33 22.92 -10.81
N GLU A 179 -5.77 23.35 -9.68
CA GLU A 179 -5.25 24.71 -9.46
C GLU A 179 -3.84 24.88 -10.04
N ARG A 180 -3.12 23.79 -10.29
CA ARG A 180 -1.70 23.80 -10.67
C ARG A 180 -1.42 23.22 -12.06
N LEU A 181 -2.46 23.12 -12.91
CA LEU A 181 -2.31 22.60 -14.27
C LEU A 181 -1.41 23.49 -15.15
N GLU A 182 -1.48 24.80 -15.00
CA GLU A 182 -0.63 25.72 -15.78
C GLU A 182 0.84 25.60 -15.36
N GLU A 183 1.13 25.47 -14.08
CA GLU A 183 2.48 25.18 -13.59
C GLU A 183 3.03 23.88 -14.18
N LEU A 184 2.20 22.83 -14.23
CA LEU A 184 2.57 21.58 -14.87
C LEU A 184 2.85 21.78 -16.37
N ARG A 185 2.04 22.58 -17.06
CA ARG A 185 2.20 22.88 -18.49
C ARG A 185 3.52 23.58 -18.79
N GLU A 186 3.91 24.52 -17.94
CA GLU A 186 5.18 25.26 -18.07
C GLU A 186 6.42 24.37 -17.88
N ARG A 187 6.27 23.28 -17.12
CA ARG A 187 7.33 22.29 -16.87
C ARG A 187 7.49 21.24 -17.97
N LEU A 188 6.50 21.11 -18.85
CA LEU A 188 6.53 20.13 -19.93
C LEU A 188 7.29 20.69 -21.12
N GLY A 189 8.25 19.90 -21.59
CA GLY A 189 8.89 20.16 -22.89
C GLY A 189 7.95 19.79 -24.07
N PRO A 190 8.28 20.27 -25.26
CA PRO A 190 7.51 19.93 -26.47
C PRO A 190 7.42 18.42 -26.68
N GLY A 191 6.21 17.89 -26.83
CA GLY A 191 5.96 16.47 -27.09
C GLY A 191 6.13 15.54 -25.90
N GLN A 192 6.33 16.05 -24.68
CA GLN A 192 6.37 15.22 -23.50
C GLN A 192 4.97 14.84 -23.02
N ALA A 193 4.78 13.56 -22.72
CA ALA A 193 3.58 13.05 -22.09
C ALA A 193 3.72 13.02 -20.55
N VAL A 194 2.59 13.08 -19.84
CA VAL A 194 2.54 12.95 -18.38
C VAL A 194 2.23 11.51 -18.00
N VAL A 195 3.04 10.90 -17.17
CA VAL A 195 2.79 9.57 -16.63
C VAL A 195 2.50 9.68 -15.14
N ALA A 196 1.24 9.53 -14.76
CA ALA A 196 0.82 9.62 -13.37
C ALA A 196 0.90 8.28 -12.65
N TYR A 197 1.35 8.27 -11.39
CA TYR A 197 1.29 7.10 -10.54
C TYR A 197 0.78 7.43 -9.13
N CYS A 198 0.30 6.38 -8.48
CA CYS A 198 -0.21 6.44 -7.12
C CYS A 198 0.31 5.23 -6.31
N ARG A 199 -0.49 4.74 -5.37
CA ARG A 199 -0.13 3.62 -4.47
C ARG A 199 -0.10 2.26 -5.17
N GLY A 200 -0.77 2.13 -6.30
CA GLY A 200 -0.82 0.88 -7.08
C GLY A 200 -1.86 0.91 -8.19
N PRO A 201 -2.04 -0.20 -8.90
CA PRO A 201 -2.84 -0.27 -10.13
C PRO A 201 -4.32 0.11 -9.94
N TYR A 202 -4.87 -0.08 -8.75
CA TYR A 202 -6.30 0.15 -8.44
C TYR A 202 -6.55 1.49 -7.74
N CYS A 203 -5.58 2.39 -7.77
CA CYS A 203 -5.73 3.70 -7.16
C CYS A 203 -6.59 4.61 -8.04
N VAL A 204 -7.85 4.78 -7.67
CA VAL A 204 -8.81 5.67 -8.35
C VAL A 204 -8.26 7.10 -8.46
N THR A 205 -7.42 7.51 -7.52
CA THR A 205 -6.77 8.83 -7.56
C THR A 205 -5.95 9.04 -8.82
N ALA A 206 -5.17 8.04 -9.28
CA ALA A 206 -4.40 8.16 -10.50
C ALA A 206 -5.29 8.13 -11.75
N VAL A 207 -6.39 7.37 -11.72
CA VAL A 207 -7.39 7.35 -12.80
C VAL A 207 -8.01 8.74 -12.97
N ASN A 208 -8.52 9.31 -11.88
CA ASN A 208 -9.13 10.64 -11.89
C ASN A 208 -8.13 11.74 -12.29
N ALA A 209 -6.88 11.60 -11.87
CA ALA A 209 -5.82 12.54 -12.22
C ALA A 209 -5.54 12.53 -13.73
N VAL A 210 -5.42 11.35 -14.34
CA VAL A 210 -5.20 11.21 -15.77
C VAL A 210 -6.40 11.73 -16.57
N ASP A 211 -7.62 11.43 -16.13
CA ASP A 211 -8.83 11.94 -16.76
C ASP A 211 -8.90 13.47 -16.71
N LEU A 212 -8.57 14.08 -15.57
CA LEU A 212 -8.48 15.54 -15.43
C LEU A 212 -7.42 16.12 -16.39
N LEU A 213 -6.23 15.54 -16.42
CA LEU A 213 -5.14 15.99 -17.30
C LEU A 213 -5.57 15.96 -18.78
N ARG A 214 -6.20 14.86 -19.22
CA ARG A 214 -6.68 14.70 -20.60
C ARG A 214 -7.74 15.72 -20.97
N ARG A 215 -8.71 15.99 -20.07
CA ARG A 215 -9.73 17.04 -20.28
C ARG A 215 -9.12 18.43 -20.47
N HIS A 216 -7.93 18.66 -19.93
CA HIS A 216 -7.19 19.92 -20.09
C HIS A 216 -6.12 19.86 -21.19
N GLY A 217 -6.20 18.85 -22.07
CA GLY A 217 -5.37 18.75 -23.27
C GLY A 217 -3.96 18.23 -23.06
N PHE A 218 -3.68 17.59 -21.91
CA PHE A 218 -2.41 16.90 -21.71
C PHE A 218 -2.45 15.51 -22.34
N GLU A 219 -1.35 15.11 -22.96
CA GLU A 219 -1.12 13.71 -23.24
C GLU A 219 -0.73 13.02 -21.93
N ALA A 220 -1.61 12.17 -21.41
CA ALA A 220 -1.44 11.61 -20.08
C ALA A 220 -1.79 10.13 -20.02
N ALA A 221 -0.99 9.37 -19.28
CA ALA A 221 -1.19 7.96 -18.98
C ALA A 221 -1.00 7.72 -17.48
N ARG A 222 -1.33 6.51 -17.01
CA ARG A 222 -1.00 6.11 -15.67
C ARG A 222 -0.12 4.86 -15.67
N LEU A 223 0.65 4.69 -14.59
CA LEU A 223 1.34 3.44 -14.34
C LEU A 223 0.37 2.37 -13.82
N SER A 224 0.55 1.14 -14.30
CA SER A 224 -0.14 -0.06 -13.79
C SER A 224 0.45 -0.56 -12.46
N PHE A 225 1.46 0.10 -11.92
CA PHE A 225 2.13 -0.26 -10.67
C PHE A 225 2.35 0.97 -9.78
N GLY A 226 2.71 0.75 -8.54
CA GLY A 226 3.08 1.79 -7.58
C GLY A 226 4.48 1.57 -7.01
N LEU A 227 4.81 2.34 -5.98
CA LEU A 227 6.12 2.34 -5.33
C LEU A 227 6.54 0.94 -4.82
N ASP A 228 5.59 0.11 -4.37
CA ASP A 228 5.90 -1.21 -3.81
C ASP A 228 6.37 -2.19 -4.90
N ALA A 229 5.74 -2.18 -6.08
CA ALA A 229 6.17 -3.00 -7.20
C ALA A 229 7.54 -2.54 -7.74
N TRP A 230 7.77 -1.22 -7.78
CA TRP A 230 9.07 -0.64 -8.12
C TRP A 230 10.18 -1.13 -7.19
N ARG A 231 9.94 -1.10 -5.87
CA ARG A 231 10.87 -1.64 -4.86
C ARG A 231 11.07 -3.13 -4.98
N ALA A 232 10.00 -3.89 -5.23
CA ALA A 232 10.06 -5.34 -5.39
C ALA A 232 10.91 -5.75 -6.62
N ALA A 233 10.94 -4.91 -7.65
CA ALA A 233 11.82 -5.05 -8.81
C ALA A 233 13.29 -4.63 -8.54
N GLY A 234 13.64 -4.31 -7.29
CA GLY A 234 15.00 -3.91 -6.90
C GLY A 234 15.39 -2.49 -7.33
N ARG A 235 14.43 -1.66 -7.73
CA ARG A 235 14.69 -0.30 -8.23
C ARG A 235 14.85 0.71 -7.09
N PRO A 236 15.71 1.74 -7.25
CA PRO A 236 15.95 2.74 -6.22
C PRO A 236 14.72 3.61 -5.96
N VAL A 237 14.55 4.03 -4.71
CA VAL A 237 13.51 4.97 -4.28
C VAL A 237 14.18 6.20 -3.73
N VAL A 238 13.77 7.35 -4.19
CA VAL A 238 14.25 8.64 -3.67
C VAL A 238 13.52 8.98 -2.38
N ARG A 239 14.29 9.40 -1.39
CA ARG A 239 13.80 10.03 -0.16
C ARG A 239 14.56 11.32 -0.02
N PRO A 240 13.89 12.47 0.03
CA PRO A 240 14.58 13.72 0.36
C PRO A 240 15.26 13.53 1.72
N ASP A 241 16.54 13.86 1.80
CA ASP A 241 17.25 13.88 3.08
C ASP A 241 16.51 14.82 4.03
N ALA A 242 16.37 14.43 5.30
CA ALA A 242 15.69 15.21 6.34
C ALA A 242 16.39 16.55 6.67
N GLY A 243 17.27 17.04 5.81
CA GLY A 243 18.09 18.22 5.97
C GLY A 243 18.11 19.20 4.79
N THR A 244 17.43 18.92 3.69
CA THR A 244 17.38 19.86 2.55
C THR A 244 15.98 20.47 2.45
N GLU A 245 15.83 21.67 2.98
CA GLU A 245 14.69 22.56 2.74
C GLU A 245 14.55 22.83 1.23
N HIS A 246 13.79 21.99 0.53
CA HIS A 246 13.39 22.21 -0.87
C HIS A 246 12.01 22.87 -0.97
N SER A 247 11.74 23.78 -0.03
CA SER A 247 10.51 24.61 -0.03
C SER A 247 10.78 26.05 -0.44
N ARG A 248 11.85 26.35 -1.20
CA ARG A 248 12.18 27.74 -1.57
C ARG A 248 12.64 27.95 -3.00
N GLU A 249 12.03 27.30 -3.97
CA GLU A 249 12.19 27.72 -5.37
C GLU A 249 10.86 27.79 -6.14
N ILE A 250 9.80 28.26 -5.46
CA ILE A 250 8.56 28.68 -6.12
C ILE A 250 8.24 30.07 -5.58
N SER A 251 9.16 31.01 -5.76
CA SER A 251 8.90 32.45 -5.62
C SER A 251 10.12 33.25 -6.12
N ALA A 252 10.17 33.46 -7.41
CA ALA A 252 10.77 34.63 -8.08
C ALA A 252 10.37 34.56 -9.57
#